data_45ef5b3020a0689ac9d7b32cbe51d1b7
#
_entry.id   45ef5b3020a0689ac9d7b32cbe51d1b7
#
_cell.length_a   1.000
_cell.length_b   1.000
_cell.length_c   1.000
_cell.angle_alpha   90.00
_cell.angle_beta   90.00
_cell.angle_gamma   90.00
#
_symmetry.space_group_name_H-M   'P 1'
#
loop_
_entity.id
_entity.type
_entity.pdbx_description
1 polymer ?
#
loop_
_entity_poly.entity_id
_entity_poly.type
_entity_poly.pdbx_seq_one_letter_code
_entity_poly.pdbx_strand_id
1 'polypeptide(L)'
;MPVLVVGSIALDSVRTPAGEREEALGGSAAYFGVAASHYAAVRIVAVVGTDFPERHRALFRRRGIDCAGLATAEGRTFRWTGVYADDMNKRATLRTELNVFEEFHPEMPSSYLDSPCVFLANIDPGLQLEVLDQMDAPPLVVLDTMNYWITSAREKLLAVLRRVHVFLLNDEEAQMLTGADNVLKAAEGIRMMGPSVVVIKRGEHGALARTEQGWFAVPAFPLDSPQDPTGAGDAFAGGLVGFLARNGGILDEPCLRLGLAHGAAVASFAVENFSVDGLLDLSLESIERRVRQIRDLSHFELELPARS
;
A
#
# COMPACT_ATOMS: atom_id res chain seq x y z
N MET A 1 -5.68 16.40 -4.07
CA MET A 1 -7.02 15.82 -3.80
C MET A 1 -6.95 15.03 -2.49
N PRO A 2 -8.01 14.95 -1.67
CA PRO A 2 -8.04 14.04 -0.54
C PRO A 2 -8.00 12.57 -1.01
N VAL A 3 -7.39 11.71 -0.21
CA VAL A 3 -7.31 10.26 -0.42
C VAL A 3 -8.10 9.56 0.66
N LEU A 4 -9.06 8.74 0.27
CA LEU A 4 -9.76 7.83 1.16
C LEU A 4 -9.03 6.48 1.17
N VAL A 5 -8.73 5.95 2.34
CA VAL A 5 -8.27 4.57 2.52
C VAL A 5 -9.28 3.80 3.35
N VAL A 6 -9.66 2.62 2.85
CA VAL A 6 -10.45 1.64 3.60
C VAL A 6 -9.61 0.39 3.81
N GLY A 7 -9.36 0.02 5.06
CA GLY A 7 -8.45 -1.08 5.36
C GLY A 7 -8.37 -1.40 6.85
N SER A 8 -7.44 -2.29 7.20
CA SER A 8 -7.21 -2.68 8.59
C SER A 8 -6.34 -1.67 9.34
N ILE A 9 -6.64 -1.51 10.65
CA ILE A 9 -5.73 -0.98 11.64
C ILE A 9 -5.50 -2.09 12.67
N ALA A 10 -4.23 -2.36 12.95
CA ALA A 10 -3.82 -3.48 13.80
C ALA A 10 -2.81 -3.06 14.87
N LEU A 11 -2.63 -3.94 15.85
CA LEU A 11 -1.46 -3.95 16.72
C LEU A 11 -0.61 -5.17 16.33
N ASP A 12 0.49 -4.90 15.65
CA ASP A 12 1.37 -5.93 15.09
C ASP A 12 2.51 -6.26 16.04
N SER A 13 2.81 -7.57 16.18
CA SER A 13 4.01 -8.05 16.86
C SER A 13 4.91 -8.71 15.83
N VAL A 14 6.08 -8.12 15.62
CA VAL A 14 7.02 -8.52 14.56
C VAL A 14 8.37 -8.85 15.14
N ARG A 15 8.93 -9.98 14.70
CA ARG A 15 10.32 -10.35 14.97
C ARG A 15 11.07 -10.56 13.65
N THR A 16 12.24 -9.94 13.56
CA THR A 16 13.17 -10.04 12.43
C THR A 16 14.58 -10.33 12.94
N PRO A 17 15.57 -10.63 12.09
CA PRO A 17 16.97 -10.73 12.52
C PRO A 17 17.52 -9.43 13.15
N ALA A 18 16.92 -8.27 12.84
CA ALA A 18 17.31 -6.97 13.37
C ALA A 18 16.75 -6.67 14.77
N GLY A 19 15.70 -7.39 15.22
CA GLY A 19 15.07 -7.20 16.52
C GLY A 19 13.60 -7.58 16.55
N GLU A 20 12.90 -7.09 17.59
CA GLU A 20 11.47 -7.35 17.74
C GLU A 20 10.70 -6.12 18.23
N ARG A 21 9.43 -6.07 17.89
CA ARG A 21 8.45 -5.09 18.38
C ARG A 21 7.14 -5.79 18.70
N GLU A 22 6.58 -5.46 19.83
CA GLU A 22 5.28 -5.98 20.28
C GLU A 22 4.22 -4.87 20.27
N GLU A 23 3.01 -5.24 19.84
CA GLU A 23 1.83 -4.35 19.81
C GLU A 23 2.11 -2.97 19.21
N ALA A 24 2.91 -2.93 18.13
CA ALA A 24 3.20 -1.72 17.39
C ALA A 24 2.02 -1.36 16.47
N LEU A 25 1.89 -0.09 16.08
CA LEU A 25 0.89 0.32 15.10
C LEU A 25 1.13 -0.38 13.76
N GLY A 26 0.13 -1.08 13.30
CA GLY A 26 0.14 -1.84 12.05
C GLY A 26 -1.19 -1.78 11.31
N GLY A 27 -1.32 -2.66 10.33
CA GLY A 27 -2.48 -2.73 9.45
C GLY A 27 -2.33 -1.85 8.21
N SER A 28 -2.96 -2.31 7.12
CA SER A 28 -2.81 -1.72 5.78
C SER A 28 -3.21 -0.25 5.71
N ALA A 29 -4.31 0.14 6.38
CA ALA A 29 -4.76 1.53 6.40
C ALA A 29 -3.83 2.44 7.22
N ALA A 30 -3.16 1.93 8.25
CA ALA A 30 -2.23 2.72 9.06
C ALA A 30 -0.95 3.04 8.27
N TYR A 31 -0.27 2.03 7.71
CA TYR A 31 0.93 2.24 6.89
C TYR A 31 0.66 3.14 5.69
N PHE A 32 -0.39 2.81 4.93
CA PHE A 32 -0.82 3.63 3.80
C PHE A 32 -1.12 5.07 4.21
N GLY A 33 -1.94 5.24 5.26
CA GLY A 33 -2.39 6.56 5.70
C GLY A 33 -1.25 7.47 6.14
N VAL A 34 -0.30 6.93 6.91
CA VAL A 34 0.90 7.67 7.34
C VAL A 34 1.76 8.03 6.11
N ALA A 35 2.00 7.09 5.20
CA ALA A 35 2.78 7.32 3.98
C ALA A 35 2.13 8.38 3.06
N ALA A 36 0.84 8.26 2.77
CA ALA A 36 0.11 9.17 1.90
C ALA A 36 -0.04 10.58 2.50
N SER A 37 -0.05 10.71 3.85
CA SER A 37 -0.18 12.00 4.54
C SER A 37 0.96 12.99 4.29
N HIS A 38 2.08 12.53 3.73
CA HIS A 38 3.16 13.41 3.27
C HIS A 38 2.79 14.19 1.99
N TYR A 39 1.79 13.75 1.24
CA TYR A 39 1.44 14.27 -0.07
C TYR A 39 0.07 14.94 -0.11
N ALA A 40 -0.90 14.37 0.60
CA ALA A 40 -2.32 14.76 0.50
C ALA A 40 -3.04 14.61 1.84
N ALA A 41 -4.20 15.24 1.97
CA ALA A 41 -5.12 14.96 3.07
C ALA A 41 -5.59 13.50 2.96
N VAL A 42 -5.60 12.79 4.08
CA VAL A 42 -5.99 11.37 4.15
C VAL A 42 -7.24 11.22 5.00
N ARG A 43 -8.19 10.42 4.54
CA ARG A 43 -9.41 10.00 5.22
C ARG A 43 -9.33 8.50 5.47
N ILE A 44 -9.52 8.05 6.71
CA ILE A 44 -9.46 6.62 7.05
C ILE A 44 -10.85 6.10 7.38
N VAL A 45 -11.20 4.94 6.80
CA VAL A 45 -12.33 4.10 7.22
C VAL A 45 -11.80 2.75 7.67
N ALA A 46 -11.96 2.46 8.95
CA ALA A 46 -11.46 1.27 9.63
C ALA A 46 -12.20 1.07 10.96
N VAL A 47 -11.90 -0.05 11.65
CA VAL A 47 -12.40 -0.31 12.99
C VAL A 47 -11.24 -0.66 13.93
N VAL A 48 -11.33 -0.21 15.17
CA VAL A 48 -10.43 -0.57 16.28
C VAL A 48 -11.23 -0.93 17.52
N GLY A 49 -10.62 -1.69 18.43
CA GLY A 49 -11.22 -2.01 19.71
C GLY A 49 -11.10 -0.88 20.72
N THR A 50 -11.77 -1.07 21.88
CA THR A 50 -11.67 -0.16 23.04
C THR A 50 -10.27 -0.13 23.67
N ASP A 51 -9.44 -1.13 23.36
CA ASP A 51 -8.04 -1.24 23.78
C ASP A 51 -7.04 -0.49 22.87
N PHE A 52 -7.51 0.16 21.80
CA PHE A 52 -6.60 0.85 20.87
C PHE A 52 -5.92 2.05 21.53
N PRO A 53 -4.57 2.07 21.57
CA PRO A 53 -3.84 3.06 22.34
C PRO A 53 -4.05 4.50 21.85
N GLU A 54 -4.29 5.42 22.78
CA GLU A 54 -4.50 6.84 22.48
C GLU A 54 -3.29 7.49 21.79
N ARG A 55 -2.07 6.99 22.04
CA ARG A 55 -0.86 7.46 21.34
C ARG A 55 -0.96 7.33 19.81
N HIS A 56 -1.64 6.29 19.31
CA HIS A 56 -1.82 6.07 17.88
C HIS A 56 -2.91 6.98 17.30
N ARG A 57 -4.00 7.22 18.04
CA ARG A 57 -4.99 8.25 17.64
C ARG A 57 -4.36 9.64 17.60
N ALA A 58 -3.53 9.96 18.60
CA ALA A 58 -2.79 11.22 18.64
C ALA A 58 -1.80 11.35 17.46
N LEU A 59 -1.18 10.25 17.03
CA LEU A 59 -0.30 10.22 15.86
C LEU A 59 -1.10 10.57 14.60
N PHE A 60 -2.25 9.94 14.34
CA PHE A 60 -3.10 10.26 13.20
C PHE A 60 -3.52 11.74 13.19
N ARG A 61 -3.93 12.27 14.34
CA ARG A 61 -4.28 13.71 14.47
C ARG A 61 -3.09 14.61 14.14
N ARG A 62 -1.89 14.32 14.66
CA ARG A 62 -0.67 15.11 14.38
C ARG A 62 -0.30 15.09 12.90
N ARG A 63 -0.59 13.97 12.20
CA ARG A 63 -0.37 13.84 10.76
C ARG A 63 -1.48 14.46 9.91
N GLY A 64 -2.51 15.03 10.53
CA GLY A 64 -3.66 15.59 9.81
C GLY A 64 -4.53 14.55 9.11
N ILE A 65 -4.46 13.29 9.57
CA ILE A 65 -5.28 12.21 9.05
C ILE A 65 -6.68 12.33 9.64
N ASP A 66 -7.68 12.44 8.79
CA ASP A 66 -9.09 12.50 9.19
C ASP A 66 -9.58 11.10 9.57
N CYS A 67 -9.98 10.96 10.83
CA CYS A 67 -10.43 9.72 11.43
C CYS A 67 -11.95 9.69 11.70
N ALA A 68 -12.76 10.51 11.01
CA ALA A 68 -14.21 10.47 11.20
C ALA A 68 -14.82 9.10 10.83
N GLY A 69 -14.17 8.36 9.93
CA GLY A 69 -14.52 6.98 9.58
C GLY A 69 -13.83 5.89 10.43
N LEU A 70 -13.07 6.25 11.47
CA LEU A 70 -12.44 5.28 12.37
C LEU A 70 -13.40 4.91 13.50
N ALA A 71 -14.12 3.81 13.31
CA ALA A 71 -15.04 3.26 14.31
C ALA A 71 -14.29 2.69 15.53
N THR A 72 -14.94 2.73 16.69
CA THR A 72 -14.48 2.02 17.90
C THR A 72 -15.57 1.03 18.31
N ALA A 73 -15.24 -0.26 18.30
CA ALA A 73 -16.15 -1.33 18.74
C ALA A 73 -15.73 -1.90 20.08
N GLU A 74 -16.68 -2.46 20.80
CA GLU A 74 -16.40 -3.18 22.06
C GLU A 74 -15.57 -4.43 21.77
N GLY A 75 -14.42 -4.55 22.42
CA GLY A 75 -13.52 -5.68 22.24
C GLY A 75 -12.09 -5.24 21.96
N ARG A 76 -11.28 -6.19 21.47
CA ARG A 76 -9.86 -5.97 21.18
C ARG A 76 -9.66 -5.54 19.73
N THR A 77 -8.69 -4.69 19.50
CA THR A 77 -8.20 -4.32 18.16
C THR A 77 -7.62 -5.55 17.47
N PHE A 78 -7.71 -5.61 16.15
CA PHE A 78 -7.05 -6.62 15.30
C PHE A 78 -5.57 -6.75 15.68
N ARG A 79 -5.10 -7.99 15.78
CA ARG A 79 -3.70 -8.31 16.10
C ARG A 79 -3.13 -9.29 15.09
N TRP A 80 -1.92 -9.02 14.68
CA TRP A 80 -1.15 -9.92 13.85
C TRP A 80 0.24 -10.14 14.47
N THR A 81 0.72 -11.39 14.43
CA THR A 81 2.06 -11.74 14.89
C THR A 81 2.79 -12.48 13.78
N GLY A 82 3.94 -11.95 13.39
CA GLY A 82 4.76 -12.52 12.33
C GLY A 82 6.24 -12.57 12.66
N VAL A 83 6.94 -13.46 11.95
CA VAL A 83 8.39 -13.59 12.04
C VAL A 83 8.99 -13.62 10.64
N TYR A 84 10.09 -12.92 10.47
CA TYR A 84 10.96 -12.97 9.31
C TYR A 84 12.25 -13.67 9.69
N ALA A 85 12.70 -14.60 8.84
CA ALA A 85 14.02 -15.21 8.93
C ALA A 85 15.06 -14.36 8.14
N ASP A 86 16.21 -14.93 7.84
CA ASP A 86 17.27 -14.22 7.09
C ASP A 86 16.79 -13.74 5.71
N ASP A 87 15.89 -14.48 5.07
CA ASP A 87 15.20 -14.01 3.86
C ASP A 87 14.02 -13.10 4.27
N MET A 88 14.26 -11.80 4.29
CA MET A 88 13.29 -10.78 4.67
C MET A 88 12.10 -10.66 3.69
N ASN A 89 12.15 -11.32 2.53
CA ASN A 89 11.01 -11.40 1.61
C ASN A 89 9.99 -12.47 2.03
N LYS A 90 10.37 -13.37 2.95
CA LYS A 90 9.51 -14.47 3.43
C LYS A 90 9.12 -14.27 4.88
N ARG A 91 7.82 -14.17 5.11
CA ARG A 91 7.25 -14.12 6.46
C ARG A 91 6.55 -15.42 6.84
N ALA A 92 6.65 -15.78 8.10
CA ALA A 92 5.77 -16.76 8.71
C ALA A 92 4.77 -16.04 9.62
N THR A 93 3.47 -16.21 9.37
CA THR A 93 2.42 -15.74 10.27
C THR A 93 2.30 -16.74 11.41
N LEU A 94 2.52 -16.28 12.63
CA LEU A 94 2.38 -17.10 13.84
C LEU A 94 0.96 -17.05 14.40
N ARG A 95 0.33 -15.87 14.33
CA ARG A 95 -1.01 -15.64 14.89
C ARG A 95 -1.73 -14.51 14.14
N THR A 96 -3.03 -14.70 13.95
CA THR A 96 -3.95 -13.67 13.44
C THR A 96 -5.19 -13.70 14.35
N GLU A 97 -5.48 -12.56 14.98
CA GLU A 97 -6.66 -12.37 15.82
C GLU A 97 -7.46 -11.22 15.24
N LEU A 98 -8.48 -11.54 14.47
CA LEU A 98 -9.31 -10.52 13.80
C LEU A 98 -10.03 -9.63 14.81
N ASN A 99 -10.51 -10.22 15.94
CA ASN A 99 -11.20 -9.47 17.00
C ASN A 99 -12.34 -8.62 16.42
N VAL A 100 -12.41 -7.32 16.75
CA VAL A 100 -13.46 -6.42 16.22
C VAL A 100 -13.43 -6.26 14.71
N PHE A 101 -12.33 -6.59 14.05
CA PHE A 101 -12.21 -6.53 12.60
C PHE A 101 -12.97 -7.66 11.87
N GLU A 102 -13.30 -8.75 12.57
CA GLU A 102 -14.07 -9.88 12.00
C GLU A 102 -15.47 -9.46 11.59
N GLU A 103 -16.07 -8.53 12.35
CA GLU A 103 -17.42 -8.00 12.11
C GLU A 103 -17.38 -6.59 11.45
N PHE A 104 -16.24 -6.21 10.87
CA PHE A 104 -16.09 -4.90 10.26
C PHE A 104 -16.95 -4.77 9.00
N HIS A 105 -17.82 -3.78 9.00
CA HIS A 105 -18.54 -3.30 7.82
C HIS A 105 -18.20 -1.83 7.61
N PRO A 106 -17.68 -1.45 6.42
CA PRO A 106 -17.26 -0.09 6.16
C PRO A 106 -18.47 0.85 5.99
N GLU A 107 -18.75 1.63 7.02
CA GLU A 107 -19.71 2.72 6.95
C GLU A 107 -19.02 4.02 6.57
N MET A 108 -19.40 4.58 5.42
CA MET A 108 -18.80 5.81 4.91
C MET A 108 -19.43 7.04 5.57
N PRO A 109 -18.64 7.90 6.25
CA PRO A 109 -19.11 9.23 6.57
C PRO A 109 -19.61 9.97 5.32
N SER A 110 -20.71 10.70 5.40
CA SER A 110 -21.27 11.43 4.25
C SER A 110 -20.25 12.38 3.61
N SER A 111 -19.33 12.95 4.41
CA SER A 111 -18.24 13.80 3.93
C SER A 111 -17.14 13.05 3.18
N TYR A 112 -17.20 11.71 3.09
CA TYR A 112 -16.20 10.90 2.39
C TYR A 112 -16.71 10.35 1.06
N LEU A 113 -18.04 10.38 0.80
CA LEU A 113 -18.66 9.78 -0.38
C LEU A 113 -18.15 10.38 -1.70
N ASP A 114 -17.76 11.65 -1.67
CA ASP A 114 -17.21 12.41 -2.79
C ASP A 114 -15.67 12.31 -2.92
N SER A 115 -15.02 11.40 -2.19
CA SER A 115 -13.56 11.29 -2.22
C SER A 115 -13.07 10.95 -3.63
N PRO A 116 -12.26 11.81 -4.27
CA PRO A 116 -11.89 11.64 -5.67
C PRO A 116 -10.81 10.56 -5.88
N CYS A 117 -10.13 10.15 -4.81
CA CYS A 117 -9.11 9.12 -4.83
C CYS A 117 -9.39 8.12 -3.71
N VAL A 118 -9.55 6.85 -4.07
CA VAL A 118 -9.87 5.76 -3.14
C VAL A 118 -8.80 4.67 -3.21
N PHE A 119 -8.26 4.30 -2.07
CA PHE A 119 -7.42 3.12 -1.92
C PHE A 119 -8.18 2.05 -1.14
N LEU A 120 -8.50 0.98 -1.84
CA LEU A 120 -9.05 -0.24 -1.27
C LEU A 120 -7.89 -1.11 -0.81
N ALA A 121 -7.53 -0.99 0.46
CA ALA A 121 -6.43 -1.73 1.04
C ALA A 121 -6.79 -3.22 1.19
N ASN A 122 -5.84 -4.02 1.61
CA ASN A 122 -5.97 -5.46 1.74
C ASN A 122 -7.02 -5.85 2.81
N ILE A 123 -8.28 -6.01 2.38
CA ILE A 123 -9.42 -6.51 3.16
C ILE A 123 -10.27 -7.45 2.30
N ASP A 124 -11.34 -8.06 2.86
CA ASP A 124 -12.27 -8.91 2.10
C ASP A 124 -12.80 -8.17 0.85
N PRO A 125 -12.68 -8.76 -0.34
CA PRO A 125 -13.19 -8.15 -1.58
C PRO A 125 -14.70 -7.85 -1.57
N GLY A 126 -15.49 -8.53 -0.72
CA GLY A 126 -16.88 -8.17 -0.51
C GLY A 126 -17.04 -6.81 0.15
N LEU A 127 -16.22 -6.52 1.18
CA LEU A 127 -16.20 -5.21 1.81
C LEU A 127 -15.68 -4.12 0.86
N GLN A 128 -14.70 -4.45 0.00
CA GLN A 128 -14.23 -3.53 -1.04
C GLN A 128 -15.34 -3.18 -2.04
N LEU A 129 -16.22 -4.14 -2.40
CA LEU A 129 -17.41 -3.88 -3.21
C LEU A 129 -18.41 -3.00 -2.48
N GLU A 130 -18.71 -3.28 -1.21
CA GLU A 130 -19.60 -2.45 -0.38
C GLU A 130 -19.13 -0.98 -0.31
N VAL A 131 -17.82 -0.75 -0.23
CA VAL A 131 -17.23 0.59 -0.31
C VAL A 131 -17.54 1.24 -1.65
N LEU A 132 -17.25 0.54 -2.75
CA LEU A 132 -17.49 1.08 -4.10
C LEU A 132 -18.98 1.35 -4.39
N ASP A 133 -19.89 0.59 -3.77
CA ASP A 133 -21.32 0.77 -3.93
C ASP A 133 -21.85 2.00 -3.17
N GLN A 134 -21.13 2.48 -2.15
CA GLN A 134 -21.44 3.70 -1.41
C GLN A 134 -20.86 4.97 -2.07
N MET A 135 -19.86 4.84 -2.95
CA MET A 135 -19.11 5.99 -3.49
C MET A 135 -19.72 6.58 -4.76
N ASP A 136 -19.56 7.89 -4.95
CA ASP A 136 -20.02 8.65 -6.11
C ASP A 136 -19.00 8.56 -7.28
N ALA A 137 -18.76 7.35 -7.82
CA ALA A 137 -17.89 7.07 -8.97
C ALA A 137 -16.52 7.79 -8.92
N PRO A 138 -15.65 7.48 -7.97
CA PRO A 138 -14.38 8.18 -7.78
C PRO A 138 -13.47 8.09 -9.03
N PRO A 139 -12.87 9.20 -9.46
CA PRO A 139 -12.00 9.26 -10.66
C PRO A 139 -10.77 8.36 -10.57
N LEU A 140 -10.28 8.07 -9.36
CA LEU A 140 -9.14 7.19 -9.15
C LEU A 140 -9.44 6.17 -8.06
N VAL A 141 -9.50 4.90 -8.44
CA VAL A 141 -9.61 3.76 -7.53
C VAL A 141 -8.38 2.89 -7.66
N VAL A 142 -7.72 2.64 -6.55
CA VAL A 142 -6.54 1.77 -6.44
C VAL A 142 -6.85 0.64 -5.49
N LEU A 143 -6.47 -0.58 -5.86
CA LEU A 143 -6.72 -1.80 -5.13
C LEU A 143 -5.42 -2.46 -4.69
N ASP A 144 -5.37 -3.00 -3.49
CA ASP A 144 -4.40 -4.01 -3.04
C ASP A 144 -5.14 -5.27 -2.57
N THR A 145 -4.43 -6.40 -2.53
CA THR A 145 -4.96 -7.71 -2.14
C THR A 145 -3.90 -8.54 -1.43
N MET A 146 -4.23 -9.78 -1.12
CA MET A 146 -3.28 -10.79 -0.67
C MET A 146 -3.69 -12.20 -1.14
N ASN A 147 -2.76 -13.15 -1.02
CA ASN A 147 -2.93 -14.55 -1.41
C ASN A 147 -4.19 -15.21 -0.81
N TYR A 148 -4.54 -14.88 0.44
CA TYR A 148 -5.74 -15.39 1.09
C TYR A 148 -7.01 -15.06 0.31
N TRP A 149 -7.19 -13.81 -0.12
CA TRP A 149 -8.37 -13.37 -0.87
C TRP A 149 -8.40 -13.90 -2.29
N ILE A 150 -7.24 -14.08 -2.91
CA ILE A 150 -7.10 -14.70 -4.24
C ILE A 150 -7.66 -16.13 -4.23
N THR A 151 -7.48 -16.86 -3.12
CA THR A 151 -7.95 -18.23 -2.98
C THR A 151 -9.36 -18.34 -2.42
N SER A 152 -9.70 -17.56 -1.38
CA SER A 152 -10.95 -17.72 -0.62
C SER A 152 -12.10 -16.89 -1.16
N ALA A 153 -11.83 -15.78 -1.89
CA ALA A 153 -12.86 -14.82 -2.34
C ALA A 153 -12.66 -14.39 -3.82
N ARG A 154 -12.13 -15.30 -4.66
CA ARG A 154 -11.72 -15.02 -6.04
C ARG A 154 -12.81 -14.34 -6.87
N GLU A 155 -14.05 -14.82 -6.85
CA GLU A 155 -15.15 -14.25 -7.64
C GLU A 155 -15.45 -12.79 -7.26
N LYS A 156 -15.43 -12.50 -5.95
CA LYS A 156 -15.60 -11.13 -5.45
C LYS A 156 -14.41 -10.24 -5.88
N LEU A 157 -13.18 -10.77 -5.79
CA LEU A 157 -11.99 -10.03 -6.24
C LEU A 157 -12.05 -9.70 -7.74
N LEU A 158 -12.49 -10.63 -8.58
CA LEU A 158 -12.70 -10.38 -10.00
C LEU A 158 -13.79 -9.33 -10.26
N ALA A 159 -14.80 -9.24 -9.41
CA ALA A 159 -15.81 -8.19 -9.49
C ALA A 159 -15.23 -6.80 -9.12
N VAL A 160 -14.37 -6.73 -8.08
CA VAL A 160 -13.66 -5.49 -7.71
C VAL A 160 -12.73 -5.04 -8.84
N LEU A 161 -11.96 -5.97 -9.45
CA LEU A 161 -11.01 -5.66 -10.52
C LEU A 161 -11.63 -4.93 -11.72
N ARG A 162 -12.91 -5.19 -12.02
CA ARG A 162 -13.66 -4.49 -13.10
C ARG A 162 -14.01 -3.03 -12.77
N ARG A 163 -13.81 -2.61 -11.52
CA ARG A 163 -14.22 -1.30 -10.99
C ARG A 163 -13.02 -0.43 -10.56
N VAL A 164 -11.78 -0.94 -10.73
CA VAL A 164 -10.58 -0.23 -10.29
C VAL A 164 -9.71 0.19 -11.48
N HIS A 165 -8.94 1.24 -11.28
CA HIS A 165 -8.02 1.79 -12.30
C HIS A 165 -6.62 1.20 -12.17
N VAL A 166 -6.14 1.04 -10.91
CA VAL A 166 -4.80 0.53 -10.61
C VAL A 166 -4.92 -0.64 -9.66
N PHE A 167 -4.22 -1.72 -9.95
CA PHE A 167 -4.14 -2.89 -9.08
C PHE A 167 -2.69 -3.14 -8.65
N LEU A 168 -2.48 -3.17 -7.34
CA LEU A 168 -1.20 -3.46 -6.70
C LEU A 168 -1.23 -4.88 -6.14
N LEU A 169 -0.18 -5.65 -6.37
CA LEU A 169 0.00 -6.98 -5.81
C LEU A 169 1.48 -7.37 -5.87
N ASN A 170 1.87 -8.46 -5.22
CA ASN A 170 3.21 -9.00 -5.39
C ASN A 170 3.28 -10.02 -6.52
N ASP A 171 4.48 -10.52 -6.82
CA ASP A 171 4.72 -11.46 -7.93
C ASP A 171 4.12 -12.85 -7.67
N GLU A 172 4.13 -13.36 -6.44
CA GLU A 172 3.46 -14.62 -6.07
C GLU A 172 1.94 -14.50 -6.25
N GLU A 173 1.35 -13.41 -5.75
CA GLU A 173 -0.07 -13.09 -5.89
C GLU A 173 -0.50 -12.98 -7.36
N ALA A 174 0.34 -12.34 -8.19
CA ALA A 174 0.06 -12.20 -9.62
C ALA A 174 0.06 -13.55 -10.34
N GLN A 175 1.02 -14.41 -10.03
CA GLN A 175 1.08 -15.77 -10.58
C GLN A 175 -0.07 -16.64 -10.05
N MET A 176 -0.39 -16.56 -8.77
CA MET A 176 -1.50 -17.28 -8.15
C MET A 176 -2.86 -16.89 -8.77
N LEU A 177 -3.09 -15.60 -8.99
CA LEU A 177 -4.34 -15.10 -9.56
C LEU A 177 -4.55 -15.57 -10.99
N THR A 178 -3.49 -15.64 -11.79
CA THR A 178 -3.57 -15.92 -13.23
C THR A 178 -3.20 -17.34 -13.62
N GLY A 179 -2.46 -18.06 -12.78
CA GLY A 179 -1.84 -19.34 -13.13
C GLY A 179 -0.67 -19.22 -14.12
N ALA A 180 -0.18 -17.99 -14.36
CA ALA A 180 0.90 -17.75 -15.30
C ALA A 180 2.25 -18.19 -14.74
N ASP A 181 3.15 -18.64 -15.63
CA ASP A 181 4.49 -19.13 -15.30
C ASP A 181 5.52 -17.99 -15.09
N ASN A 182 5.17 -16.74 -15.40
CA ASN A 182 6.02 -15.58 -15.19
C ASN A 182 5.21 -14.29 -15.01
N VAL A 183 5.87 -13.28 -14.43
CA VAL A 183 5.27 -11.98 -14.05
C VAL A 183 4.73 -11.20 -15.25
N LEU A 184 5.35 -11.31 -16.43
CA LEU A 184 4.92 -10.54 -17.60
C LEU A 184 3.57 -11.05 -18.12
N LYS A 185 3.43 -12.37 -18.23
CA LYS A 185 2.15 -12.99 -18.59
C LYS A 185 1.08 -12.76 -17.52
N ALA A 186 1.48 -12.81 -16.24
CA ALA A 186 0.58 -12.54 -15.13
C ALA A 186 0.02 -11.11 -15.21
N ALA A 187 0.87 -10.11 -15.36
CA ALA A 187 0.45 -8.72 -15.45
C ALA A 187 -0.49 -8.46 -16.63
N GLU A 188 -0.19 -9.03 -17.82
CA GLU A 188 -1.07 -8.90 -18.98
C GLU A 188 -2.43 -9.59 -18.75
N GLY A 189 -2.41 -10.80 -18.17
CA GLY A 189 -3.64 -11.50 -17.80
C GLY A 189 -4.50 -10.70 -16.81
N ILE A 190 -3.90 -10.07 -15.82
CA ILE A 190 -4.60 -9.23 -14.83
C ILE A 190 -5.18 -7.99 -15.50
N ARG A 191 -4.42 -7.32 -16.40
CA ARG A 191 -4.91 -6.15 -17.12
C ARG A 191 -6.18 -6.46 -17.91
N MET A 192 -6.28 -7.65 -18.48
CA MET A 192 -7.48 -8.11 -19.18
C MET A 192 -8.67 -8.41 -18.25
N MET A 193 -8.46 -8.46 -16.93
CA MET A 193 -9.53 -8.64 -15.94
C MET A 193 -10.21 -7.32 -15.55
N GLY A 194 -9.63 -6.15 -15.92
CA GLY A 194 -10.28 -4.85 -15.68
C GLY A 194 -9.36 -3.65 -15.49
N PRO A 195 -8.33 -3.71 -14.63
CA PRO A 195 -7.53 -2.53 -14.31
C PRO A 195 -6.71 -2.06 -15.52
N SER A 196 -6.65 -0.73 -15.72
CA SER A 196 -5.83 -0.13 -16.77
C SER A 196 -4.33 -0.16 -16.45
N VAL A 197 -3.99 -0.19 -15.17
CA VAL A 197 -2.62 -0.26 -14.66
C VAL A 197 -2.48 -1.42 -13.68
N VAL A 198 -1.50 -2.28 -13.90
CA VAL A 198 -1.11 -3.36 -13.00
C VAL A 198 0.30 -3.08 -12.49
N VAL A 199 0.48 -3.03 -11.16
CA VAL A 199 1.78 -2.82 -10.52
C VAL A 199 2.13 -4.06 -9.71
N ILE A 200 3.22 -4.72 -10.09
CA ILE A 200 3.73 -5.90 -9.39
C ILE A 200 4.91 -5.49 -8.52
N LYS A 201 4.72 -5.55 -7.20
CA LYS A 201 5.73 -5.31 -6.18
C LYS A 201 6.64 -6.55 -6.07
N ARG A 202 7.96 -6.36 -6.03
CA ARG A 202 8.94 -7.44 -6.09
C ARG A 202 10.00 -7.32 -4.99
N GLY A 203 9.60 -6.84 -3.82
CA GLY A 203 10.47 -6.68 -2.65
C GLY A 203 11.72 -5.88 -2.98
N GLU A 204 12.89 -6.42 -2.69
CA GLU A 204 14.20 -5.81 -2.94
C GLU A 204 14.52 -5.57 -4.43
N HIS A 205 13.74 -6.16 -5.34
CA HIS A 205 13.89 -5.94 -6.78
C HIS A 205 13.02 -4.78 -7.32
N GLY A 206 12.32 -4.04 -6.45
CA GLY A 206 11.51 -2.90 -6.80
C GLY A 206 10.11 -3.25 -7.29
N ALA A 207 9.64 -2.59 -8.35
CA ALA A 207 8.31 -2.83 -8.90
C ALA A 207 8.30 -2.77 -10.43
N LEU A 208 7.37 -3.52 -11.02
CA LEU A 208 7.12 -3.56 -12.45
C LEU A 208 5.68 -3.12 -12.71
N ALA A 209 5.49 -2.13 -13.56
CA ALA A 209 4.16 -1.68 -13.97
C ALA A 209 3.86 -2.05 -15.41
N ARG A 210 2.64 -2.52 -15.67
CA ARG A 210 2.07 -2.75 -17.00
C ARG A 210 0.92 -1.78 -17.23
N THR A 211 1.02 -0.99 -18.28
CA THR A 211 -0.01 -0.05 -18.72
C THR A 211 -0.41 -0.38 -20.17
N GLU A 212 -1.36 0.34 -20.73
CA GLU A 212 -1.71 0.22 -22.14
C GLU A 212 -0.52 0.62 -23.04
N GLN A 213 0.27 1.63 -22.65
CA GLN A 213 1.41 2.13 -23.40
C GLN A 213 2.64 1.21 -23.36
N GLY A 214 2.73 0.32 -22.35
CA GLY A 214 3.87 -0.59 -22.26
C GLY A 214 4.26 -0.95 -20.82
N TRP A 215 5.55 -1.14 -20.62
CA TRP A 215 6.16 -1.54 -19.36
C TRP A 215 7.02 -0.43 -18.78
N PHE A 216 7.02 -0.36 -17.44
CA PHE A 216 7.94 0.46 -16.70
C PHE A 216 8.43 -0.31 -15.46
N ALA A 217 9.72 -0.23 -15.18
CA ALA A 217 10.33 -0.80 -13.99
C ALA A 217 10.95 0.31 -13.14
N VAL A 218 10.76 0.24 -11.84
CA VAL A 218 11.45 1.06 -10.86
C VAL A 218 12.24 0.15 -9.92
N PRO A 219 13.56 0.36 -9.71
CA PRO A 219 14.33 -0.42 -8.75
C PRO A 219 13.92 -0.06 -7.31
N ALA A 220 14.11 -0.98 -6.39
CA ALA A 220 14.11 -0.65 -4.97
C ALA A 220 15.34 0.22 -4.64
N PHE A 221 15.22 1.05 -3.60
CA PHE A 221 16.39 1.67 -3.03
C PHE A 221 17.18 0.62 -2.22
N PRO A 222 18.47 0.41 -2.48
CA PRO A 222 19.27 -0.57 -1.76
C PRO A 222 19.48 -0.14 -0.30
N LEU A 223 19.23 -1.07 0.62
CA LEU A 223 19.42 -0.87 2.05
C LEU A 223 20.44 -1.88 2.57
N ASP A 224 21.46 -1.41 3.27
CA ASP A 224 22.49 -2.27 3.87
C ASP A 224 21.94 -3.09 5.05
N SER A 225 20.97 -2.55 5.78
CA SER A 225 20.46 -3.14 7.02
C SER A 225 18.95 -2.93 7.17
N PRO A 226 18.11 -3.63 6.40
CA PRO A 226 16.67 -3.56 6.56
C PRO A 226 16.28 -4.05 7.95
N GLN A 227 15.31 -3.36 8.58
CA GLN A 227 14.85 -3.66 9.94
C GLN A 227 13.57 -4.48 9.94
N ASP A 228 12.55 -4.01 9.24
CA ASP A 228 11.21 -4.63 9.22
C ASP A 228 10.52 -4.39 7.87
N PRO A 229 10.27 -5.42 7.05
CA PRO A 229 9.58 -5.27 5.78
C PRO A 229 8.04 -5.21 5.92
N THR A 230 7.51 -5.35 7.15
CA THR A 230 6.06 -5.29 7.39
C THR A 230 5.52 -3.92 6.97
N GLY A 231 4.42 -3.93 6.20
CA GLY A 231 3.79 -2.71 5.73
C GLY A 231 4.53 -1.97 4.60
N ALA A 232 5.68 -2.50 4.10
CA ALA A 232 6.41 -1.88 2.99
C ALA A 232 5.53 -1.77 1.72
N GLY A 233 4.70 -2.77 1.45
CA GLY A 233 3.74 -2.75 0.34
C GLY A 233 2.68 -1.67 0.49
N ASP A 234 2.13 -1.50 1.69
CA ASP A 234 1.15 -0.47 2.00
C ASP A 234 1.78 0.94 1.98
N ALA A 235 3.02 1.06 2.47
CA ALA A 235 3.80 2.30 2.39
C ALA A 235 4.13 2.67 0.93
N PHE A 236 4.48 1.68 0.08
CA PHE A 236 4.62 1.86 -1.36
C PHE A 236 3.33 2.40 -1.99
N ALA A 237 2.19 1.77 -1.67
CA ALA A 237 0.89 2.23 -2.14
C ALA A 237 0.60 3.67 -1.67
N GLY A 238 0.89 3.99 -0.40
CA GLY A 238 0.73 5.33 0.16
C GLY A 238 1.58 6.38 -0.55
N GLY A 239 2.84 6.07 -0.86
CA GLY A 239 3.74 6.94 -1.63
C GLY A 239 3.25 7.16 -3.07
N LEU A 240 2.88 6.09 -3.77
CA LEU A 240 2.34 6.14 -5.13
C LEU A 240 1.04 6.93 -5.18
N VAL A 241 0.04 6.51 -4.42
CA VAL A 241 -1.31 7.10 -4.47
C VAL A 241 -1.32 8.52 -3.92
N GLY A 242 -0.55 8.78 -2.85
CA GLY A 242 -0.36 10.13 -2.32
C GLY A 242 0.23 11.07 -3.35
N PHE A 243 1.27 10.64 -4.08
CA PHE A 243 1.87 11.42 -5.16
C PHE A 243 0.85 11.68 -6.29
N LEU A 244 0.12 10.66 -6.75
CA LEU A 244 -0.92 10.82 -7.76
C LEU A 244 -2.01 11.81 -7.30
N ALA A 245 -2.48 11.68 -6.08
CA ALA A 245 -3.49 12.57 -5.51
C ALA A 245 -3.02 14.03 -5.42
N ARG A 246 -1.75 14.26 -5.05
CA ARG A 246 -1.13 15.58 -5.05
C ARG A 246 -1.11 16.22 -6.44
N ASN A 247 -0.97 15.40 -7.48
CA ASN A 247 -0.93 15.81 -8.88
C ASN A 247 -2.28 15.66 -9.61
N GLY A 248 -3.40 15.75 -8.89
CA GLY A 248 -4.75 15.76 -9.47
C GLY A 248 -5.30 14.40 -9.87
N GLY A 249 -4.69 13.28 -9.44
CA GLY A 249 -5.13 11.92 -9.76
C GLY A 249 -4.88 11.50 -11.21
N ILE A 250 -3.97 12.18 -11.89
CA ILE A 250 -3.63 11.93 -13.31
C ILE A 250 -2.88 10.60 -13.41
N LEU A 251 -3.36 9.72 -14.29
CA LEU A 251 -2.76 8.42 -14.61
C LEU A 251 -2.01 8.41 -15.94
N ASP A 252 -1.52 9.56 -16.41
CA ASP A 252 -0.63 9.57 -17.57
C ASP A 252 0.72 8.91 -17.25
N GLU A 253 1.44 8.50 -18.28
CA GLU A 253 2.67 7.74 -18.10
C GLU A 253 3.74 8.50 -17.32
N PRO A 254 4.01 9.81 -17.53
CA PRO A 254 4.98 10.55 -16.74
C PRO A 254 4.64 10.61 -15.25
N CYS A 255 3.38 10.90 -14.93
CA CYS A 255 2.91 11.00 -13.55
C CYS A 255 2.95 9.64 -12.84
N LEU A 256 2.53 8.57 -13.54
CA LEU A 256 2.58 7.21 -13.01
C LEU A 256 4.02 6.76 -12.73
N ARG A 257 4.97 7.00 -13.65
CA ARG A 257 6.39 6.66 -13.48
C ARG A 257 7.00 7.34 -12.26
N LEU A 258 6.73 8.63 -12.09
CA LEU A 258 7.17 9.38 -10.90
C LEU A 258 6.49 8.85 -9.64
N GLY A 259 5.18 8.58 -9.70
CA GLY A 259 4.44 7.99 -8.57
C GLY A 259 5.02 6.66 -8.12
N LEU A 260 5.40 5.78 -9.05
CA LEU A 260 6.07 4.50 -8.74
C LEU A 260 7.43 4.72 -8.07
N ALA A 261 8.21 5.71 -8.51
CA ALA A 261 9.47 6.05 -7.86
C ALA A 261 9.28 6.62 -6.44
N HIS A 262 8.23 7.44 -6.23
CA HIS A 262 7.82 7.89 -4.90
C HIS A 262 7.36 6.73 -4.02
N GLY A 263 6.60 5.77 -4.56
CA GLY A 263 6.22 4.54 -3.87
C GLY A 263 7.44 3.75 -3.40
N ALA A 264 8.41 3.52 -4.29
CA ALA A 264 9.65 2.81 -3.97
C ALA A 264 10.50 3.54 -2.91
N ALA A 265 10.58 4.88 -3.00
CA ALA A 265 11.28 5.70 -2.01
C ALA A 265 10.63 5.61 -0.63
N VAL A 266 9.31 5.75 -0.54
CA VAL A 266 8.57 5.70 0.74
C VAL A 266 8.64 4.31 1.35
N ALA A 267 8.49 3.25 0.55
CA ALA A 267 8.64 1.87 1.01
C ALA A 267 10.03 1.61 1.61
N SER A 268 11.10 2.16 1.02
CA SER A 268 12.45 1.99 1.56
C SER A 268 12.62 2.62 2.95
N PHE A 269 12.01 3.77 3.21
CA PHE A 269 12.02 4.38 4.55
C PHE A 269 11.22 3.54 5.57
N ALA A 270 10.11 2.94 5.15
CA ALA A 270 9.34 2.05 6.04
C ALA A 270 10.20 0.87 6.50
N VAL A 271 10.96 0.26 5.59
CA VAL A 271 11.82 -0.91 5.88
C VAL A 271 13.03 -0.59 6.78
N GLU A 272 13.45 0.67 6.88
CA GLU A 272 14.56 1.12 7.74
C GLU A 272 14.22 1.08 9.24
N ASN A 273 12.94 0.93 9.61
CA ASN A 273 12.50 0.91 11.01
C ASN A 273 11.34 -0.07 11.20
N PHE A 274 11.03 -0.38 12.47
CA PHE A 274 9.83 -1.14 12.81
C PHE A 274 8.57 -0.28 12.72
N SER A 275 7.44 -0.91 12.34
CA SER A 275 6.15 -0.24 12.29
C SER A 275 6.20 0.98 11.34
N VAL A 276 5.44 2.01 11.64
CA VAL A 276 5.40 3.27 10.87
C VAL A 276 6.52 4.24 11.25
N ASP A 277 7.43 3.87 12.17
CA ASP A 277 8.42 4.79 12.75
C ASP A 277 9.31 5.42 11.66
N GLY A 278 9.72 4.67 10.64
CA GLY A 278 10.51 5.17 9.51
C GLY A 278 9.79 6.18 8.62
N LEU A 279 8.46 6.30 8.78
CA LEU A 279 7.63 7.23 8.00
C LEU A 279 7.32 8.53 8.74
N LEU A 280 7.57 8.62 10.07
CA LEU A 280 7.06 9.72 10.89
C LEU A 280 7.78 11.05 10.65
N ASP A 281 9.09 11.01 10.52
CA ASP A 281 9.93 12.22 10.44
C ASP A 281 10.35 12.55 9.00
N LEU A 282 9.66 11.97 8.00
CA LEU A 282 9.95 12.26 6.61
C LEU A 282 9.45 13.65 6.21
N SER A 283 10.27 14.34 5.43
CA SER A 283 9.87 15.53 4.67
C SER A 283 9.74 15.18 3.19
N LEU A 284 8.96 15.95 2.44
CA LEU A 284 8.90 15.79 0.99
C LEU A 284 10.28 15.92 0.34
N GLU A 285 11.12 16.82 0.86
CA GLU A 285 12.49 16.99 0.37
C GLU A 285 13.34 15.72 0.55
N SER A 286 13.23 15.04 1.71
CA SER A 286 13.93 13.77 1.95
C SER A 286 13.44 12.66 1.01
N ILE A 287 12.15 12.59 0.76
CA ILE A 287 11.56 11.64 -0.18
C ILE A 287 12.04 11.94 -1.62
N GLU A 288 11.95 13.20 -2.07
CA GLU A 288 12.42 13.60 -3.40
C GLU A 288 13.92 13.37 -3.61
N ARG A 289 14.73 13.52 -2.55
CA ARG A 289 16.15 13.18 -2.58
C ARG A 289 16.32 11.67 -2.83
N ARG A 290 15.56 10.82 -2.14
CA ARG A 290 15.57 9.36 -2.34
C ARG A 290 15.09 8.98 -3.75
N VAL A 291 14.07 9.65 -4.27
CA VAL A 291 13.62 9.48 -5.66
C VAL A 291 14.74 9.78 -6.67
N ARG A 292 15.49 10.86 -6.46
CA ARG A 292 16.67 11.19 -7.30
C ARG A 292 17.74 10.09 -7.21
N GLN A 293 18.02 9.58 -6.02
CA GLN A 293 18.95 8.46 -5.84
C GLN A 293 18.49 7.20 -6.57
N ILE A 294 17.19 6.85 -6.49
CA ILE A 294 16.60 5.72 -7.24
C ILE A 294 16.75 5.92 -8.76
N ARG A 295 16.51 7.13 -9.27
CA ARG A 295 16.76 7.45 -10.67
C ARG A 295 18.22 7.22 -11.05
N ASP A 296 19.15 7.71 -10.24
CA ASP A 296 20.58 7.66 -10.52
C ASP A 296 21.12 6.22 -10.51
N LEU A 297 20.46 5.30 -9.77
CA LEU A 297 20.79 3.86 -9.79
C LEU A 297 20.55 3.16 -11.14
N SER A 298 19.62 3.70 -11.94
CA SER A 298 19.22 3.09 -13.23
C SER A 298 19.50 3.98 -14.43
N HIS A 299 19.99 5.21 -14.21
CA HIS A 299 20.30 6.14 -15.27
C HIS A 299 21.64 5.81 -15.93
N PHE A 300 21.67 5.80 -17.25
CA PHE A 300 22.89 5.68 -18.06
C PHE A 300 22.74 6.50 -19.34
N GLU A 301 23.87 7.04 -19.84
CA GLU A 301 23.90 7.78 -21.08
C GLU A 301 24.04 6.81 -22.26
N LEU A 302 23.31 7.10 -23.36
CA LEU A 302 23.39 6.30 -24.59
C LEU A 302 24.65 6.58 -25.40
N GLU A 303 25.22 7.77 -25.24
CA GLU A 303 26.46 8.18 -25.91
C GLU A 303 27.58 8.35 -24.87
N LEU A 304 28.76 7.85 -25.22
CA LEU A 304 29.94 8.10 -24.39
C LEU A 304 30.36 9.56 -24.52
N PRO A 305 30.70 10.27 -23.42
CA PRO A 305 31.24 11.61 -23.50
C PRO A 305 32.54 11.59 -24.34
N ALA A 306 32.72 12.61 -25.17
CA ALA A 306 33.93 12.76 -25.97
C ALA A 306 35.16 12.69 -25.04
N ARG A 307 36.07 11.74 -25.29
CA ARG A 307 37.32 11.66 -24.54
C ARG A 307 38.18 12.86 -24.90
N SER A 308 38.39 13.75 -23.95
CA SER A 308 39.29 14.89 -24.07
C SER A 308 40.74 14.44 -24.13
#